data_c14d00deb7429f0e1a91ca0c2e3a8aec
#
_entry.id   c14d00deb7429f0e1a91ca0c2e3a8aec
#
_cell.length_a   1.000
_cell.length_b   1.000
_cell.length_c   1.000
_cell.angle_alpha   90.00
_cell.angle_beta   90.00
_cell.angle_gamma   90.00
#
_symmetry.space_group_name_H-M   'P 1'
#
loop_
_entity.id
_entity.type
_entity.pdbx_description
1 polymer ?
#
loop_
_entity_poly.entity_id
_entity_poly.type
_entity_poly.pdbx_seq_one_letter_code
_entity_poly.pdbx_strand_id
1 'polypeptide(L)'
;YTTLFRSKSNTGKYLKYRPKHSFKATVDFQWKRINLGANVAWKSKILAVDYLMMDERPKTQLDLMDYVRGVAFGYSKGESLASYWKKHNTDYATVDMRLGVKATKEVAFQFMVNNLLNKEYSYRPMAVAAPRTFVVKMDITF
;
A
#
# COMPACT_ATOMS: atom_id res chain seq x y z
N TYR A 1 -22.83 22.18 13.62
CA TYR A 1 -23.22 21.07 12.74
C TYR A 1 -22.08 20.81 11.77
N THR A 2 -21.26 19.82 12.07
CA THR A 2 -20.24 19.33 11.14
C THR A 2 -20.94 18.46 10.10
N THR A 3 -21.25 19.02 8.94
CA THR A 3 -21.63 18.23 7.77
C THR A 3 -20.42 17.44 7.32
N LEU A 4 -20.27 16.25 7.87
CA LEU A 4 -19.38 15.23 7.31
C LEU A 4 -19.85 14.93 5.88
N PHE A 5 -19.07 15.34 4.89
CA PHE A 5 -19.23 14.89 3.51
C PHE A 5 -19.03 13.37 3.47
N ARG A 6 -20.10 12.64 3.70
CA ARG A 6 -20.13 11.20 3.52
C ARG A 6 -20.38 10.91 2.05
N SER A 7 -19.33 10.78 1.28
CA SER A 7 -19.48 10.23 -0.06
C SER A 7 -20.04 8.80 0.04
N LYS A 8 -21.00 8.45 -0.81
CA LYS A 8 -21.60 7.10 -0.81
C LYS A 8 -20.57 6.07 -1.26
N SER A 9 -20.53 4.90 -0.61
CA SER A 9 -19.75 3.78 -1.11
C SER A 9 -20.48 3.11 -2.28
N ASN A 10 -19.73 2.47 -3.16
CA ASN A 10 -20.28 1.71 -4.29
C ASN A 10 -21.16 0.52 -3.86
N THR A 11 -21.01 0.00 -2.66
CA THR A 11 -21.75 -1.16 -2.16
C THR A 11 -22.72 -0.83 -1.03
N GLY A 12 -22.56 0.31 -0.34
CA GLY A 12 -23.37 0.69 0.83
C GLY A 12 -23.21 -0.22 2.06
N LYS A 13 -22.66 -1.43 1.91
CA LYS A 13 -22.60 -2.48 2.93
C LYS A 13 -21.28 -2.52 3.69
N TYR A 14 -20.17 -2.13 3.07
CA TYR A 14 -18.84 -2.21 3.65
C TYR A 14 -18.23 -0.83 3.87
N LEU A 15 -17.32 -0.73 4.83
CA LEU A 15 -16.53 0.48 5.04
C LEU A 15 -15.59 0.71 3.86
N LYS A 16 -15.56 1.96 3.37
CA LYS A 16 -14.71 2.35 2.24
C LYS A 16 -13.23 2.20 2.55
N TYR A 17 -12.48 1.78 1.54
CA TYR A 17 -11.02 1.69 1.56
C TYR A 17 -10.46 0.80 2.67
N ARG A 18 -11.27 -0.14 3.17
CA ARG A 18 -10.82 -1.11 4.18
C ARG A 18 -10.89 -2.54 3.66
N PRO A 19 -9.85 -3.33 3.85
CA PRO A 19 -9.91 -4.76 3.59
C PRO A 19 -10.90 -5.40 4.55
N LYS A 20 -11.60 -6.42 4.10
CA LYS A 20 -12.52 -7.20 4.95
C LYS A 20 -11.75 -7.99 6.02
N HIS A 21 -10.61 -8.55 5.62
CA HIS A 21 -9.75 -9.34 6.48
C HIS A 21 -8.32 -8.81 6.41
N SER A 22 -7.62 -8.82 7.54
CA SER A 22 -6.21 -8.49 7.61
C SER A 22 -5.54 -9.39 8.64
N PHE A 23 -4.35 -9.84 8.32
CA PHE A 23 -3.49 -10.59 9.22
C PHE A 23 -2.12 -9.91 9.28
N LYS A 24 -1.54 -9.86 10.47
CA LYS A 24 -0.19 -9.35 10.67
C LYS A 24 0.51 -10.24 11.69
N ALA A 25 1.72 -10.66 11.36
CA ALA A 25 2.62 -11.37 12.26
C ALA A 25 3.97 -10.65 12.31
N THR A 26 4.56 -10.60 13.48
CA THR A 26 5.90 -10.06 13.71
C THR A 26 6.69 -11.08 14.47
N VAL A 27 7.91 -11.34 14.02
CA VAL A 27 8.88 -12.22 14.69
C VAL A 27 10.15 -11.43 14.90
N ASP A 28 10.64 -11.43 16.14
CA ASP A 28 11.90 -10.82 16.53
C ASP A 28 12.77 -11.86 17.21
N PHE A 29 14.02 -11.93 16.76
CA PHE A 29 15.04 -12.79 17.30
C PHE A 29 16.28 -11.99 17.67
N GLN A 30 16.71 -12.07 18.91
CA GLN A 30 17.89 -11.38 19.41
C GLN A 30 18.93 -12.40 19.89
N TRP A 31 20.11 -12.30 19.34
CA TRP A 31 21.24 -13.13 19.77
C TRP A 31 22.51 -12.28 19.91
N LYS A 32 22.98 -12.17 21.16
CA LYS A 32 24.17 -11.35 21.49
C LYS A 32 24.09 -9.93 20.93
N ARG A 33 24.82 -9.68 19.84
CA ARG A 33 24.92 -8.37 19.16
C ARG A 33 24.07 -8.26 17.92
N ILE A 34 23.36 -9.33 17.55
CA ILE A 34 22.55 -9.40 16.33
C ILE A 34 21.08 -9.37 16.72
N ASN A 35 20.32 -8.58 16.02
CA ASN A 35 18.87 -8.53 16.12
C ASN A 35 18.27 -8.76 14.71
N LEU A 36 17.47 -9.82 14.56
CA LEU A 36 16.75 -10.15 13.35
C LEU A 36 15.27 -9.94 13.58
N GLY A 37 14.59 -9.29 12.66
CA GLY A 37 13.16 -9.11 12.72
C GLY A 37 12.52 -9.32 11.35
N ALA A 38 11.32 -9.89 11.36
CA ALA A 38 10.50 -10.03 10.17
C ALA A 38 9.06 -9.66 10.49
N ASN A 39 8.43 -8.94 9.58
CA ASN A 39 7.00 -8.63 9.61
C ASN A 39 6.35 -9.23 8.38
N VAL A 40 5.25 -9.92 8.58
CA VAL A 40 4.40 -10.41 7.49
C VAL A 40 3.04 -9.76 7.66
N ALA A 41 2.54 -9.12 6.61
CA ALA A 41 1.19 -8.57 6.59
C ALA A 41 0.44 -9.07 5.37
N TRP A 42 -0.73 -9.66 5.60
CA TRP A 42 -1.66 -10.04 4.54
C TRP A 42 -2.95 -9.23 4.65
N LYS A 43 -3.48 -8.81 3.52
CA LYS A 43 -4.75 -8.09 3.45
C LYS A 43 -5.58 -8.62 2.29
N SER A 44 -6.88 -8.77 2.55
CA SER A 44 -7.83 -9.09 1.51
C SER A 44 -8.10 -7.87 0.63
N LYS A 45 -8.64 -8.11 -0.57
CA LYS A 45 -9.10 -7.05 -1.47
C LYS A 45 -10.08 -6.09 -0.78
N ILE A 46 -10.09 -4.86 -1.26
CA ILE A 46 -10.99 -3.81 -0.79
C ILE A 46 -12.35 -3.95 -1.51
N LEU A 47 -13.43 -4.11 -0.75
CA LEU A 47 -14.77 -4.37 -1.30
C LEU A 47 -15.53 -3.08 -1.59
N ALA A 48 -15.25 -1.99 -0.88
CA ALA A 48 -15.97 -0.74 -1.00
C ALA A 48 -15.03 0.45 -1.23
N VAL A 49 -15.34 1.21 -2.28
CA VAL A 49 -14.66 2.46 -2.64
C VAL A 49 -15.71 3.55 -2.89
N ASP A 50 -15.27 4.77 -3.16
CA ASP A 50 -16.20 5.83 -3.52
C ASP A 50 -16.89 5.54 -4.85
N TYR A 51 -18.20 5.77 -4.88
CA TYR A 51 -19.02 5.57 -6.07
C TYR A 51 -18.47 6.33 -7.28
N LEU A 52 -18.03 7.56 -7.10
CA LEU A 52 -17.49 8.39 -8.19
C LEU A 52 -16.26 7.80 -8.86
N MET A 53 -15.46 7.01 -8.14
CA MET A 53 -14.27 6.35 -8.67
C MET A 53 -14.59 5.10 -9.50
N MET A 54 -15.81 4.55 -9.32
CA MET A 54 -16.29 3.35 -10.02
C MET A 54 -17.31 3.67 -11.10
N ASP A 55 -17.54 4.95 -11.36
CA ASP A 55 -18.50 5.39 -12.38
C ASP A 55 -17.91 5.22 -13.78
N GLU A 56 -18.34 4.18 -14.47
CA GLU A 56 -17.92 3.81 -15.83
C GLU A 56 -18.79 4.46 -16.92
N ARG A 57 -19.70 5.38 -16.57
CA ARG A 57 -20.57 6.00 -17.57
C ARG A 57 -19.75 6.74 -18.62
N PRO A 58 -19.97 6.51 -19.92
CA PRO A 58 -19.36 7.29 -20.98
C PRO A 58 -19.84 8.73 -20.86
N LYS A 59 -18.98 9.66 -20.60
CA LYS A 59 -19.29 11.07 -20.42
C LYS A 59 -18.46 11.88 -21.38
N THR A 60 -19.11 12.57 -22.24
CA THR A 60 -18.51 13.49 -23.22
C THR A 60 -17.64 14.59 -22.59
N GLN A 61 -17.83 14.89 -21.30
CA GLN A 61 -16.96 15.81 -20.54
C GLN A 61 -15.76 15.13 -19.86
N LEU A 62 -15.65 13.81 -19.92
CA LEU A 62 -14.60 13.04 -19.27
C LEU A 62 -13.42 12.68 -20.17
N ASP A 63 -13.50 12.96 -21.47
CA ASP A 63 -12.38 12.72 -22.37
C ASP A 63 -11.12 13.48 -21.94
N LEU A 64 -11.28 14.69 -21.39
CA LEU A 64 -10.18 15.45 -20.83
C LEU A 64 -9.65 14.84 -19.53
N MET A 65 -10.54 14.33 -18.66
CA MET A 65 -10.15 13.67 -17.44
C MET A 65 -9.50 12.30 -17.70
N ASP A 66 -9.98 11.56 -18.70
CA ASP A 66 -9.38 10.29 -19.11
C ASP A 66 -8.02 10.49 -19.76
N TYR A 67 -7.86 11.57 -20.54
CA TYR A 67 -6.56 11.99 -21.04
C TYR A 67 -5.59 12.35 -19.91
N VAL A 68 -6.01 13.17 -18.96
CA VAL A 68 -5.21 13.54 -17.78
C VAL A 68 -4.89 12.32 -16.93
N ARG A 69 -5.82 11.41 -16.74
CA ARG A 69 -5.58 10.13 -16.05
C ARG A 69 -4.60 9.24 -16.79
N GLY A 70 -4.71 9.15 -18.11
CA GLY A 70 -3.77 8.40 -18.94
C GLY A 70 -2.34 8.93 -18.85
N VAL A 71 -2.18 10.25 -18.95
CA VAL A 71 -0.87 10.91 -18.90
C VAL A 71 -0.29 10.92 -17.48
N ALA A 72 -1.10 11.25 -16.46
CA ALA A 72 -0.60 11.39 -15.09
C ALA A 72 -0.35 10.06 -14.38
N PHE A 73 -1.07 8.99 -14.76
CA PHE A 73 -1.02 7.71 -14.05
C PHE A 73 -0.56 6.52 -14.91
N GLY A 74 -0.12 6.78 -16.14
CA GLY A 74 0.43 5.74 -17.01
C GLY A 74 -0.57 4.67 -17.46
N TYR A 75 -1.88 4.99 -17.48
CA TYR A 75 -2.88 4.06 -17.96
C TYR A 75 -2.83 3.96 -19.49
N SER A 76 -2.99 2.75 -20.01
CA SER A 76 -3.15 2.55 -21.44
C SER A 76 -4.41 3.24 -21.94
N LYS A 77 -4.33 3.81 -23.15
CA LYS A 77 -5.45 4.49 -23.81
C LYS A 77 -6.67 3.56 -23.86
N GLY A 78 -7.76 3.97 -23.23
CA GLY A 78 -9.01 3.19 -23.18
C GLY A 78 -9.26 2.42 -21.87
N GLU A 79 -8.34 2.40 -20.91
CA GLU A 79 -8.57 1.78 -19.61
C GLU A 79 -9.09 2.81 -18.59
N SER A 80 -10.30 2.60 -18.07
CA SER A 80 -10.86 3.47 -17.05
C SER A 80 -10.22 3.18 -15.67
N LEU A 81 -10.22 4.19 -14.78
CA LEU A 81 -9.77 3.99 -13.39
C LEU A 81 -10.50 2.82 -12.70
N ALA A 82 -11.80 2.68 -12.97
CA ALA A 82 -12.61 1.60 -12.42
C ALA A 82 -12.15 0.23 -12.95
N SER A 83 -11.85 0.13 -14.24
CA SER A 83 -11.34 -1.09 -14.87
C SER A 83 -9.98 -1.48 -14.31
N TYR A 84 -9.05 -0.53 -14.27
CA TYR A 84 -7.73 -0.72 -13.67
C TYR A 84 -7.85 -1.18 -12.21
N TRP A 85 -8.66 -0.50 -11.39
CA TRP A 85 -8.87 -0.87 -10.00
C TRP A 85 -9.44 -2.27 -9.84
N LYS A 86 -10.45 -2.65 -10.60
CA LYS A 86 -11.02 -4.00 -10.56
C LYS A 86 -9.97 -5.08 -10.86
N LYS A 87 -9.07 -4.82 -11.79
CA LYS A 87 -8.00 -5.75 -12.19
C LYS A 87 -6.91 -5.88 -11.14
N HIS A 88 -6.51 -4.77 -10.49
CA HIS A 88 -5.37 -4.72 -9.57
C HIS A 88 -5.75 -4.80 -8.08
N ASN A 89 -7.03 -4.66 -7.74
CA ASN A 89 -7.53 -4.80 -6.38
C ASN A 89 -7.67 -6.28 -6.00
N THR A 90 -6.55 -6.90 -5.73
CA THR A 90 -6.43 -8.30 -5.32
C THR A 90 -5.99 -8.41 -3.86
N ASP A 91 -6.09 -9.59 -3.30
CA ASP A 91 -5.44 -9.90 -2.02
C ASP A 91 -3.93 -9.79 -2.19
N TYR A 92 -3.25 -9.31 -1.15
CA TYR A 92 -1.80 -9.20 -1.18
C TYR A 92 -1.14 -9.50 0.16
N ALA A 93 0.11 -9.94 0.09
CA ALA A 93 0.98 -10.08 1.25
C ALA A 93 2.24 -9.24 1.05
N THR A 94 2.72 -8.64 2.12
CA THR A 94 4.01 -7.97 2.20
C THR A 94 4.87 -8.61 3.27
N VAL A 95 6.16 -8.66 3.01
CA VAL A 95 7.16 -9.12 3.96
C VAL A 95 8.21 -8.02 4.12
N ASP A 96 8.45 -7.62 5.36
CA ASP A 96 9.52 -6.69 5.69
C ASP A 96 10.54 -7.43 6.56
N MET A 97 11.82 -7.16 6.35
CA MET A 97 12.90 -7.74 7.14
C MET A 97 13.80 -6.65 7.71
N ARG A 98 14.36 -6.92 8.89
CA ARG A 98 15.32 -6.05 9.52
C ARG A 98 16.46 -6.87 10.14
N LEU A 99 17.67 -6.36 10.01
CA LEU A 99 18.89 -6.87 10.62
C LEU A 99 19.56 -5.73 11.38
N GLY A 100 19.69 -5.87 12.67
CA GLY A 100 20.45 -4.96 13.52
C GLY A 100 21.75 -5.62 13.97
N VAL A 101 22.86 -4.89 13.96
CA VAL A 101 24.17 -5.35 14.42
C VAL A 101 24.79 -4.29 15.32
N LYS A 102 25.07 -4.63 16.57
CA LYS A 102 25.86 -3.79 17.49
C LYS A 102 27.35 -4.04 17.25
N ALA A 103 27.99 -3.16 16.48
CA ALA A 103 29.42 -3.28 16.16
C ALA A 103 30.27 -3.03 17.42
N THR A 104 29.96 -1.96 18.16
CA THR A 104 30.61 -1.62 19.44
C THR A 104 29.54 -1.31 20.49
N LYS A 105 29.95 -0.83 21.68
CA LYS A 105 29.01 -0.32 22.69
C LYS A 105 28.35 0.99 22.24
N GLU A 106 29.01 1.73 21.37
CA GLU A 106 28.63 3.07 20.94
C GLU A 106 28.05 3.08 19.52
N VAL A 107 28.31 2.05 18.68
CA VAL A 107 27.92 2.02 17.27
C VAL A 107 27.04 0.80 16.97
N ALA A 108 25.89 1.07 16.38
CA ALA A 108 25.00 0.06 15.87
C ALA A 108 24.57 0.36 14.42
N PHE A 109 24.44 -0.68 13.63
CA PHE A 109 23.91 -0.61 12.26
C PHE A 109 22.58 -1.32 12.17
N GLN A 110 21.67 -0.79 11.36
CA GLN A 110 20.40 -1.44 11.03
C GLN A 110 20.21 -1.43 9.52
N PHE A 111 19.91 -2.61 8.99
CA PHE A 111 19.52 -2.83 7.59
C PHE A 111 18.06 -3.24 7.56
N MET A 112 17.26 -2.57 6.76
CA MET A 112 15.85 -2.89 6.61
C MET A 112 15.51 -3.03 5.14
N VAL A 113 14.70 -4.02 4.82
CA VAL A 113 14.12 -4.22 3.50
C VAL A 113 12.61 -4.24 3.68
N ASN A 114 11.94 -3.22 3.16
CA ASN A 114 10.49 -3.17 3.15
C ASN A 114 9.97 -3.73 1.82
N ASN A 115 8.83 -4.40 1.86
CA ASN A 115 8.23 -5.05 0.71
C ASN A 115 9.22 -5.97 -0.03
N LEU A 116 9.83 -6.91 0.70
CA LEU A 116 10.85 -7.84 0.20
C LEU A 116 10.41 -8.58 -1.07
N LEU A 117 9.14 -8.93 -1.17
CA LEU A 117 8.54 -9.62 -2.31
C LEU A 117 8.31 -8.70 -3.52
N ASN A 118 8.59 -7.39 -3.39
CA ASN A 118 8.32 -6.37 -4.39
C ASN A 118 6.89 -6.43 -4.93
N LYS A 119 5.92 -6.71 -4.05
CA LYS A 119 4.52 -6.81 -4.43
C LYS A 119 3.96 -5.43 -4.72
N GLU A 120 3.40 -5.24 -5.90
CA GLU A 120 2.60 -4.06 -6.21
C GLU A 120 1.23 -4.17 -5.54
N TYR A 121 0.82 -3.16 -4.80
CA TYR A 121 -0.47 -3.08 -4.14
C TYR A 121 -0.89 -1.63 -3.92
N SER A 122 -2.20 -1.42 -3.74
CA SER A 122 -2.78 -0.10 -3.53
C SER A 122 -3.66 -0.09 -2.30
N TYR A 123 -3.56 0.97 -1.51
CA TYR A 123 -4.43 1.17 -0.34
C TYR A 123 -5.81 1.69 -0.74
N ARG A 124 -5.91 2.35 -1.86
CA ARG A 124 -7.12 2.93 -2.47
C ARG A 124 -6.84 3.22 -3.93
N PRO A 125 -7.86 3.43 -4.75
CA PRO A 125 -7.66 3.89 -6.13
C PRO A 125 -6.71 5.09 -6.16
N MET A 126 -5.80 5.11 -7.12
CA MET A 126 -4.77 6.13 -7.33
C MET A 126 -3.65 6.20 -6.26
N ALA A 127 -3.60 5.32 -5.29
CA ALA A 127 -2.56 5.31 -4.26
C ALA A 127 -1.80 3.98 -4.27
N VAL A 128 -0.84 3.87 -5.19
CA VAL A 128 0.07 2.72 -5.26
C VAL A 128 1.08 2.82 -4.13
N ALA A 129 1.32 1.72 -3.45
CA ALA A 129 2.31 1.64 -2.39
C ALA A 129 3.74 1.63 -2.93
N ALA A 130 4.70 1.97 -2.07
CA ALA A 130 6.10 1.95 -2.43
C ALA A 130 6.56 0.54 -2.87
N PRO A 131 7.41 0.43 -3.88
CA PRO A 131 8.07 -0.81 -4.25
C PRO A 131 9.03 -1.28 -3.15
N ARG A 132 9.80 -2.31 -3.40
CA ARG A 132 10.85 -2.74 -2.48
C ARG A 132 11.80 -1.59 -2.17
N THR A 133 12.02 -1.36 -0.87
CA THR A 133 12.85 -0.26 -0.39
C THR A 133 13.92 -0.79 0.56
N PHE A 134 15.16 -0.37 0.37
CA PHE A 134 16.29 -0.68 1.24
C PHE A 134 16.60 0.53 2.10
N VAL A 135 16.77 0.33 3.40
CA VAL A 135 17.12 1.38 4.36
C VAL A 135 18.32 0.92 5.17
N VAL A 136 19.31 1.79 5.27
CA VAL A 136 20.47 1.61 6.16
C VAL A 136 20.46 2.74 7.18
N LYS A 137 20.56 2.38 8.45
CA LYS A 137 20.64 3.32 9.56
C LYS A 137 21.89 3.01 10.40
N MET A 138 22.58 4.05 10.83
CA MET A 138 23.68 3.98 11.79
C MET A 138 23.30 4.79 13.01
N ASP A 139 23.39 4.20 14.19
CA ASP A 139 23.18 4.85 15.48
C ASP A 139 24.55 4.97 16.19
N ILE A 140 24.89 6.19 16.64
CA ILE A 140 26.11 6.47 17.40
C ILE A 140 25.68 7.11 18.73
N THR A 141 26.15 6.55 19.83
CA THR A 141 25.92 7.06 21.19
C THR A 141 27.26 7.57 21.73
N PHE A 142 27.28 8.81 22.19
CA PHE A 142 28.46 9.47 22.79
C PHE A 142 28.41 9.40 24.30
#